data_e680ea4bc0d12df3c770e7c2a4684cf6
#
_entry.id   e680ea4bc0d12df3c770e7c2a4684cf6
#
_cell.length_a   1.000
_cell.length_b   1.000
_cell.length_c   1.000
_cell.angle_alpha   90.00
_cell.angle_beta   90.00
_cell.angle_gamma   90.00
#
_symmetry.space_group_name_H-M   'P 1'
#
loop_
_entity.id
_entity.type
_entity.pdbx_description
1 polymer ?
#
loop_
_entity_poly.entity_id
_entity_poly.type
_entity_poly.pdbx_seq_one_letter_code
_entity_poly.pdbx_strand_id
1 'polypeptide(L)'
;MNISLKKYIDKVFKNKYGSYITEAAISLPVLIICVCALTLIIKIVTICEAICFNTVWEVRDAGLAAYNKVTNVSLCKKIEDRVLACDSSLTDFEITKYRYLYSKDGIDDLISLDAKATFNVVNAVGINGRIEFEENVLVRGFTGTLRDENPIAEEQFKDGQKAKSVVVFPRYGVRFHIKECRYVKIYDEEGSYKLVMDKKDAELKGFTPCLVCGGAANA
;
A
#
# COMPACT_ATOMS: atom_id res chain seq x y z
N MET A 1 -55.69 47.83 18.54
CA MET A 1 -55.10 47.37 17.25
C MET A 1 -54.01 46.29 17.34
N ASN A 2 -53.76 45.72 18.55
CA ASN A 2 -52.65 44.79 18.75
C ASN A 2 -53.01 43.30 18.82
N ILE A 3 -54.28 42.94 18.94
CA ILE A 3 -54.72 41.55 19.14
C ILE A 3 -54.82 40.81 17.81
N SER A 4 -55.17 41.51 16.72
CA SER A 4 -55.34 40.94 15.37
C SER A 4 -53.97 40.51 14.75
N LEU A 5 -52.94 41.30 14.95
CA LEU A 5 -51.58 41.02 14.41
C LEU A 5 -50.96 39.78 15.09
N LYS A 6 -51.11 39.68 16.42
CA LYS A 6 -50.57 38.53 17.17
C LYS A 6 -51.26 37.20 16.76
N LYS A 7 -52.59 37.25 16.50
CA LYS A 7 -53.35 36.09 16.05
C LYS A 7 -52.97 35.68 14.59
N TYR A 8 -52.59 36.63 13.78
CA TYR A 8 -52.14 36.39 12.41
C TYR A 8 -50.72 35.77 12.41
N ILE A 9 -49.83 36.30 13.25
CA ILE A 9 -48.48 35.79 13.43
C ILE A 9 -48.53 34.37 14.01
N ASP A 10 -49.31 34.09 15.01
CA ASP A 10 -49.49 32.76 15.59
C ASP A 10 -50.07 31.75 14.57
N LYS A 11 -50.93 32.20 13.68
CA LYS A 11 -51.49 31.34 12.61
C LYS A 11 -50.49 31.02 11.52
N VAL A 12 -49.57 31.93 11.19
CA VAL A 12 -48.49 31.74 10.23
C VAL A 12 -47.42 30.79 10.81
N PHE A 13 -47.04 30.98 12.08
CA PHE A 13 -46.08 30.09 12.73
C PHE A 13 -46.63 28.71 13.11
N LYS A 14 -47.97 28.58 13.22
CA LYS A 14 -48.62 27.29 13.49
C LYS A 14 -48.90 26.47 12.23
N ASN A 15 -48.62 27.03 11.06
CA ASN A 15 -48.81 26.33 9.80
C ASN A 15 -47.62 25.44 9.49
N LYS A 16 -47.66 24.18 9.94
CA LYS A 16 -46.63 23.16 9.73
C LYS A 16 -46.20 23.00 8.25
N TYR A 17 -47.10 23.27 7.32
CA TYR A 17 -46.80 23.21 5.88
C TYR A 17 -45.79 24.25 5.43
N GLY A 18 -45.82 25.46 6.00
CA GLY A 18 -44.81 26.50 5.72
C GLY A 18 -43.41 26.14 6.24
N SER A 19 -43.30 25.42 7.36
CA SER A 19 -42.04 24.96 7.91
C SER A 19 -41.36 23.94 7.00
N TYR A 20 -42.10 22.99 6.45
CA TYR A 20 -41.55 21.98 5.52
C TYR A 20 -41.01 22.56 4.23
N ILE A 21 -41.68 23.62 3.69
CA ILE A 21 -41.20 24.28 2.47
C ILE A 21 -39.88 25.03 2.72
N THR A 22 -39.76 25.74 3.84
CA THR A 22 -38.54 26.46 4.20
C THR A 22 -37.39 25.49 4.55
N GLU A 23 -37.68 24.40 5.21
CA GLU A 23 -36.74 23.35 5.53
C GLU A 23 -36.24 22.65 4.26
N ALA A 24 -37.14 22.29 3.35
CA ALA A 24 -36.78 21.72 2.05
C ALA A 24 -35.98 22.71 1.18
N ALA A 25 -36.31 24.00 1.20
CA ALA A 25 -35.58 25.03 0.45
C ALA A 25 -34.12 25.18 0.88
N ILE A 26 -33.79 24.85 2.15
CA ILE A 26 -32.43 24.88 2.66
C ILE A 26 -31.74 23.52 2.46
N SER A 27 -32.44 22.41 2.76
CA SER A 27 -31.85 21.07 2.73
C SER A 27 -31.56 20.58 1.32
N LEU A 28 -32.40 20.90 0.34
CA LEU A 28 -32.25 20.43 -1.03
C LEU A 28 -30.99 20.97 -1.72
N PRO A 29 -30.63 22.28 -1.66
CA PRO A 29 -29.35 22.77 -2.19
C PRO A 29 -28.15 22.12 -1.53
N VAL A 30 -28.18 21.92 -0.22
CA VAL A 30 -27.08 21.25 0.52
C VAL A 30 -26.91 19.82 0.04
N LEU A 31 -28.00 19.08 -0.12
CA LEU A 31 -27.99 17.72 -0.63
C LEU A 31 -27.42 17.66 -2.06
N ILE A 32 -27.82 18.58 -2.94
CA ILE A 32 -27.28 18.66 -4.30
C ILE A 32 -25.77 18.91 -4.27
N ILE A 33 -25.30 19.85 -3.44
CA ILE A 33 -23.86 20.12 -3.30
C ILE A 33 -23.11 18.88 -2.81
N CYS A 34 -23.64 18.17 -1.81
CA CYS A 34 -23.04 16.93 -1.32
C CYS A 34 -22.95 15.85 -2.41
N VAL A 35 -23.99 15.66 -3.20
CA VAL A 35 -23.99 14.70 -4.31
C VAL A 35 -22.98 15.10 -5.38
N CYS A 36 -22.91 16.39 -5.74
CA CYS A 36 -21.92 16.89 -6.68
C CYS A 36 -20.48 16.71 -6.16
N ALA A 37 -20.26 16.91 -4.88
CA ALA A 37 -18.94 16.68 -4.27
C ALA A 37 -18.54 15.21 -4.30
N LEU A 38 -19.45 14.30 -3.97
CA LEU A 38 -19.21 12.85 -4.02
C LEU A 38 -18.90 12.38 -5.45
N THR A 39 -19.65 12.82 -6.44
CA THR A 39 -19.39 12.44 -7.84
C THR A 39 -18.03 12.93 -8.32
N LEU A 40 -17.59 14.11 -7.87
CA LEU A 40 -16.27 14.66 -8.18
C LEU A 40 -15.15 13.81 -7.54
N ILE A 41 -15.30 13.44 -6.27
CA ILE A 41 -14.33 12.58 -5.57
C ILE A 41 -14.23 11.22 -6.28
N ILE A 42 -15.35 10.59 -6.61
CA ILE A 42 -15.37 9.31 -7.32
C ILE A 42 -14.62 9.44 -8.66
N LYS A 43 -14.86 10.50 -9.42
CA LYS A 43 -14.17 10.73 -10.69
C LYS A 43 -12.66 10.87 -10.52
N ILE A 44 -12.20 11.63 -9.51
CA ILE A 44 -10.77 11.79 -9.20
C ILE A 44 -10.14 10.43 -8.88
N VAL A 45 -10.76 9.67 -7.99
CA VAL A 45 -10.26 8.34 -7.58
C VAL A 45 -10.17 7.41 -8.78
N THR A 46 -11.20 7.37 -9.62
CA THR A 46 -11.22 6.51 -10.83
C THR A 46 -10.08 6.85 -11.79
N ILE A 47 -9.77 8.14 -11.99
CA ILE A 47 -8.66 8.55 -12.86
C ILE A 47 -7.32 8.12 -12.23
N CYS A 48 -7.11 8.36 -10.93
CA CYS A 48 -5.91 7.94 -10.23
C CYS A 48 -5.72 6.42 -10.29
N GLU A 49 -6.77 5.64 -10.06
CA GLU A 49 -6.72 4.17 -10.16
C GLU A 49 -6.37 3.71 -11.58
N ALA A 50 -6.93 4.35 -12.61
CA ALA A 50 -6.63 4.02 -13.99
C ALA A 50 -5.15 4.29 -14.34
N ILE A 51 -4.59 5.41 -13.85
CA ILE A 51 -3.18 5.74 -14.01
C ILE A 51 -2.32 4.68 -13.33
N CYS A 52 -2.54 4.43 -12.02
CA CYS A 52 -1.80 3.43 -11.25
C CYS A 52 -1.86 2.05 -11.89
N PHE A 53 -3.05 1.61 -12.30
CA PHE A 53 -3.22 0.29 -12.90
C PHE A 53 -2.40 0.13 -14.18
N ASN A 54 -2.44 1.11 -15.08
CA ASN A 54 -1.73 1.04 -16.35
C ASN A 54 -0.21 1.13 -16.14
N THR A 55 0.25 2.01 -15.25
CA THR A 55 1.67 2.17 -14.94
C THR A 55 2.24 0.91 -14.30
N VAL A 56 1.58 0.39 -13.27
CA VAL A 56 2.00 -0.84 -12.57
C VAL A 56 2.00 -2.04 -13.51
N TRP A 57 0.99 -2.16 -14.37
CA TRP A 57 0.89 -3.24 -15.34
C TRP A 57 2.09 -3.26 -16.30
N GLU A 58 2.43 -2.11 -16.89
CA GLU A 58 3.56 -2.01 -17.83
C GLU A 58 4.91 -2.22 -17.15
N VAL A 59 5.10 -1.67 -15.95
CA VAL A 59 6.34 -1.88 -15.18
C VAL A 59 6.49 -3.34 -14.77
N ARG A 60 5.38 -3.99 -14.40
CA ARG A 60 5.37 -5.43 -14.08
C ARG A 60 5.68 -6.29 -15.29
N ASP A 61 5.09 -5.96 -16.45
CA ASP A 61 5.38 -6.65 -17.71
C ASP A 61 6.87 -6.51 -18.09
N ALA A 62 7.43 -5.30 -17.93
CA ALA A 62 8.87 -5.07 -18.10
C ALA A 62 9.71 -5.86 -17.09
N GLY A 63 9.23 -6.00 -15.84
CA GLY A 63 9.87 -6.84 -14.81
C GLY A 63 9.92 -8.31 -15.21
N LEU A 64 8.86 -8.83 -15.81
CA LEU A 64 8.82 -10.21 -16.34
C LEU A 64 9.72 -10.38 -17.56
N ALA A 65 9.77 -9.36 -18.45
CA ALA A 65 10.61 -9.36 -19.63
C ALA A 65 12.11 -9.16 -19.31
N ALA A 66 12.46 -8.77 -18.09
CA ALA A 66 13.82 -8.52 -17.65
C ALA A 66 14.74 -9.76 -17.74
N TYR A 67 14.16 -10.95 -17.81
CA TYR A 67 14.90 -12.20 -18.05
C TYR A 67 15.79 -12.12 -19.30
N ASN A 68 15.32 -11.47 -20.35
CA ASN A 68 16.07 -11.32 -21.59
C ASN A 68 17.15 -10.23 -21.52
N LYS A 69 17.31 -9.54 -20.40
CA LYS A 69 18.25 -8.41 -20.18
C LYS A 69 18.19 -7.32 -21.24
N VAL A 70 17.13 -7.25 -22.02
CA VAL A 70 16.92 -6.24 -23.04
C VAL A 70 16.39 -4.99 -22.36
N THR A 71 17.16 -3.90 -22.43
CA THR A 71 16.73 -2.59 -21.94
C THR A 71 15.53 -2.14 -22.76
N ASN A 72 14.38 -2.04 -22.14
CA ASN A 72 13.15 -1.63 -22.82
C ASN A 72 13.10 -0.10 -22.89
N VAL A 73 13.88 0.50 -23.79
CA VAL A 73 13.96 1.96 -23.97
C VAL A 73 12.59 2.55 -24.37
N SER A 74 11.73 1.74 -24.99
CA SER A 74 10.38 2.15 -25.38
C SER A 74 9.35 2.08 -24.25
N LEU A 75 9.71 1.57 -23.06
CA LEU A 75 8.77 1.39 -21.97
C LEU A 75 8.14 2.70 -21.52
N CYS A 76 8.95 3.73 -21.31
CA CYS A 76 8.46 5.04 -20.89
C CYS A 76 7.41 5.57 -21.88
N LYS A 77 7.72 5.54 -23.19
CA LYS A 77 6.78 5.99 -24.21
C LYS A 77 5.52 5.13 -24.25
N LYS A 78 5.64 3.81 -24.09
CA LYS A 78 4.50 2.90 -24.06
C LYS A 78 3.57 3.18 -22.87
N ILE A 79 4.15 3.52 -21.70
CA ILE A 79 3.39 3.92 -20.50
C ILE A 79 2.68 5.25 -20.77
N GLU A 80 3.40 6.26 -21.27
CA GLU A 80 2.85 7.57 -21.60
C GLU A 80 1.66 7.46 -22.57
N ASP A 81 1.86 6.76 -23.70
CA ASP A 81 0.81 6.56 -24.72
C ASP A 81 -0.42 5.86 -24.12
N ARG A 82 -0.20 4.86 -23.26
CA ARG A 82 -1.28 4.08 -22.65
C ARG A 82 -2.03 4.86 -21.59
N VAL A 83 -1.32 5.60 -20.74
CA VAL A 83 -1.92 6.41 -19.68
C VAL A 83 -2.70 7.57 -20.29
N LEU A 84 -2.14 8.28 -21.27
CA LEU A 84 -2.83 9.37 -21.96
C LEU A 84 -4.08 8.90 -22.72
N ALA A 85 -4.13 7.64 -23.15
CA ALA A 85 -5.30 7.06 -23.81
C ALA A 85 -6.42 6.65 -22.83
N CYS A 86 -6.16 6.59 -21.49
CA CYS A 86 -7.13 6.10 -20.52
C CYS A 86 -8.28 7.06 -20.27
N ASP A 87 -8.01 8.35 -20.19
CA ASP A 87 -9.02 9.37 -19.88
C ASP A 87 -8.71 10.70 -20.61
N SER A 88 -9.72 11.25 -21.26
CA SER A 88 -9.63 12.54 -21.98
C SER A 88 -9.46 13.75 -21.05
N SER A 89 -9.67 13.58 -19.76
CA SER A 89 -9.45 14.62 -18.74
C SER A 89 -7.98 14.78 -18.40
N LEU A 90 -7.13 13.81 -18.76
CA LEU A 90 -5.70 13.83 -18.54
C LEU A 90 -5.07 14.84 -19.50
N THR A 91 -4.42 15.85 -18.94
CA THR A 91 -3.80 16.94 -19.73
C THR A 91 -2.31 16.71 -19.95
N ASP A 92 -1.67 16.06 -18.99
CA ASP A 92 -0.24 15.83 -19.04
C ASP A 92 0.13 14.59 -18.19
N PHE A 93 1.11 13.84 -18.68
CA PHE A 93 1.73 12.73 -17.98
C PHE A 93 3.22 12.69 -18.29
N GLU A 94 4.03 12.82 -17.25
CA GLU A 94 5.48 12.87 -17.35
C GLU A 94 6.13 11.82 -16.45
N ILE A 95 7.07 11.07 -17.00
CA ILE A 95 7.93 10.17 -16.24
C ILE A 95 9.15 10.96 -15.78
N THR A 96 9.17 11.31 -14.49
CA THR A 96 10.23 12.14 -13.90
C THR A 96 11.51 11.35 -13.65
N LYS A 97 11.39 10.05 -13.40
CA LYS A 97 12.56 9.19 -13.14
C LYS A 97 12.28 7.76 -13.50
N TYR A 98 13.22 7.17 -14.20
CA TYR A 98 13.21 5.76 -14.57
C TYR A 98 14.56 5.13 -14.28
N ARG A 99 14.56 4.00 -13.58
CA ARG A 99 15.76 3.19 -13.33
C ARG A 99 15.45 1.73 -13.63
N TYR A 100 16.31 1.10 -14.38
CA TYR A 100 16.13 -0.28 -14.83
C TYR A 100 17.26 -1.16 -14.32
N LEU A 101 16.93 -2.28 -13.69
CA LEU A 101 17.84 -3.30 -13.15
C LEU A 101 18.99 -2.70 -12.32
N TYR A 102 18.63 -1.93 -11.31
CA TYR A 102 19.58 -1.35 -10.37
C TYR A 102 19.55 -2.06 -9.01
N SER A 103 20.64 -1.91 -8.26
CA SER A 103 20.75 -2.45 -6.90
C SER A 103 20.55 -1.34 -5.87
N LYS A 104 19.79 -1.63 -4.82
CA LYS A 104 19.60 -0.74 -3.67
C LYS A 104 19.44 -1.57 -2.40
N ASP A 105 20.17 -1.20 -1.33
CA ASP A 105 20.08 -1.79 0.01
C ASP A 105 20.24 -3.33 0.01
N GLY A 106 21.13 -3.85 -0.86
CA GLY A 106 21.37 -5.30 -1.00
C GLY A 106 20.30 -6.06 -1.78
N ILE A 107 19.35 -5.36 -2.40
CA ILE A 107 18.35 -5.95 -3.31
C ILE A 107 18.74 -5.59 -4.73
N ASP A 108 19.00 -6.62 -5.54
CA ASP A 108 19.38 -6.49 -6.94
C ASP A 108 18.17 -6.55 -7.87
N ASP A 109 18.39 -6.09 -9.11
CA ASP A 109 17.44 -6.16 -10.20
C ASP A 109 16.14 -5.39 -9.96
N LEU A 110 16.25 -4.23 -9.33
CA LEU A 110 15.11 -3.35 -9.11
C LEU A 110 14.81 -2.50 -10.36
N ILE A 111 13.53 -2.31 -10.62
CA ILE A 111 13.01 -1.39 -11.63
C ILE A 111 12.17 -0.38 -10.88
N SER A 112 12.49 0.90 -10.98
CA SER A 112 11.70 1.98 -10.38
C SER A 112 11.30 3.01 -11.42
N LEU A 113 10.08 3.50 -11.27
CA LEU A 113 9.49 4.52 -12.10
C LEU A 113 8.76 5.52 -11.20
N ASP A 114 9.13 6.80 -11.35
CA ASP A 114 8.45 7.92 -10.72
C ASP A 114 7.75 8.69 -11.83
N ALA A 115 6.44 8.87 -11.71
CA ALA A 115 5.63 9.56 -12.69
C ALA A 115 4.78 10.65 -12.05
N LYS A 116 4.46 11.67 -12.83
CA LYS A 116 3.59 12.77 -12.45
C LYS A 116 2.52 12.94 -13.51
N ALA A 117 1.28 12.97 -13.06
CA ALA A 117 0.11 13.18 -13.90
C ALA A 117 -0.60 14.48 -13.53
N THR A 118 -1.09 15.19 -14.52
CA THR A 118 -1.93 16.37 -14.32
C THR A 118 -3.24 16.16 -15.10
N PHE A 119 -4.36 16.36 -14.41
CA PHE A 119 -5.66 16.26 -15.03
C PHE A 119 -6.63 17.33 -14.55
N ASN A 120 -7.57 17.69 -15.41
CA ASN A 120 -8.58 18.68 -15.13
C ASN A 120 -9.91 17.98 -14.79
N VAL A 121 -10.50 18.37 -13.68
CA VAL A 121 -11.81 17.87 -13.27
C VAL A 121 -12.81 19.01 -13.27
N VAL A 122 -13.89 18.82 -14.02
CA VAL A 122 -15.01 19.76 -14.06
C VAL A 122 -16.16 19.15 -13.29
N ASN A 123 -16.67 19.86 -12.29
CA ASN A 123 -17.88 19.43 -11.60
C ASN A 123 -19.15 19.89 -12.34
N ALA A 124 -20.29 19.32 -11.93
CA ALA A 124 -21.61 19.68 -12.50
C ALA A 124 -21.99 21.16 -12.30
N VAL A 125 -21.32 21.87 -11.40
CA VAL A 125 -21.54 23.32 -11.10
C VAL A 125 -20.58 24.21 -11.91
N GLY A 126 -19.72 23.62 -12.76
CA GLY A 126 -18.79 24.36 -13.61
C GLY A 126 -17.51 24.82 -12.91
N ILE A 127 -17.21 24.31 -11.71
CA ILE A 127 -15.93 24.58 -11.03
C ILE A 127 -14.88 23.69 -11.64
N ASN A 128 -13.85 24.28 -12.23
CA ASN A 128 -12.70 23.57 -12.79
C ASN A 128 -11.63 23.44 -11.71
N GLY A 129 -11.14 22.23 -11.50
CA GLY A 129 -9.99 21.94 -10.64
C GLY A 129 -8.88 21.29 -11.44
N ARG A 130 -7.66 21.76 -11.28
CA ARG A 130 -6.44 21.08 -11.77
C ARG A 130 -5.91 20.25 -10.61
N ILE A 131 -5.69 18.96 -10.87
CA ILE A 131 -5.17 18.01 -9.88
C ILE A 131 -3.84 17.50 -10.39
N GLU A 132 -2.86 17.47 -9.49
CA GLU A 132 -1.56 16.87 -9.71
C GLU A 132 -1.50 15.57 -8.88
N PHE A 133 -1.11 14.50 -9.52
CA PHE A 133 -0.97 13.17 -8.95
C PHE A 133 0.43 12.66 -9.19
N GLU A 134 1.10 12.22 -8.13
CA GLU A 134 2.44 11.65 -8.19
C GLU A 134 2.38 10.17 -7.82
N GLU A 135 3.09 9.36 -8.58
CA GLU A 135 3.14 7.91 -8.43
C GLU A 135 4.58 7.43 -8.41
N ASN A 136 4.87 6.50 -7.51
CA ASN A 136 6.15 5.80 -7.44
C ASN A 136 5.90 4.30 -7.52
N VAL A 137 6.44 3.66 -8.55
CA VAL A 137 6.32 2.22 -8.75
C VAL A 137 7.68 1.57 -8.61
N LEU A 138 7.77 0.54 -7.76
CA LEU A 138 8.96 -0.25 -7.54
C LEU A 138 8.62 -1.72 -7.75
N VAL A 139 9.33 -2.36 -8.67
CA VAL A 139 9.16 -3.77 -9.00
C VAL A 139 10.53 -4.42 -9.05
N ARG A 140 10.62 -5.69 -8.67
CA ARG A 140 11.83 -6.48 -8.90
C ARG A 140 11.75 -7.17 -10.25
N GLY A 141 12.79 -6.99 -11.06
CA GLY A 141 12.93 -7.67 -12.34
C GLY A 141 13.14 -9.17 -12.16
N PHE A 142 12.49 -9.96 -13.00
CA PHE A 142 12.75 -11.41 -13.06
C PHE A 142 13.92 -11.64 -14.04
N THR A 143 15.13 -11.71 -13.48
CA THR A 143 16.35 -11.90 -14.29
C THR A 143 16.76 -13.35 -14.44
N GLY A 144 16.10 -14.26 -13.73
CA GLY A 144 16.55 -15.63 -13.55
C GLY A 144 17.83 -15.69 -12.71
N THR A 145 18.16 -16.81 -12.17
CA THR A 145 19.47 -17.04 -11.57
C THR A 145 20.45 -17.45 -12.65
N LEU A 146 21.28 -16.50 -13.12
CA LEU A 146 22.47 -16.84 -13.93
C LEU A 146 23.67 -17.22 -13.08
N ARG A 147 23.49 -17.35 -11.78
CA ARG A 147 24.51 -17.94 -10.90
C ARG A 147 24.45 -19.45 -11.10
N ASP A 148 25.59 -20.06 -11.32
CA ASP A 148 25.78 -21.53 -11.26
C ASP A 148 25.54 -22.09 -9.85
N GLU A 149 24.60 -21.50 -9.13
CA GLU A 149 24.16 -22.03 -7.85
C GLU A 149 23.24 -23.21 -8.14
N ASN A 150 23.67 -24.37 -7.70
CA ASN A 150 22.84 -25.55 -7.68
C ASN A 150 21.45 -25.20 -7.12
N PRO A 151 20.37 -25.70 -7.71
CA PRO A 151 19.05 -25.49 -7.15
C PRO A 151 19.09 -25.87 -5.67
N ILE A 152 18.57 -24.98 -4.80
CA ILE A 152 18.54 -25.24 -3.36
C ILE A 152 17.84 -26.60 -3.16
N ALA A 153 18.60 -27.57 -2.70
CA ALA A 153 18.05 -28.89 -2.41
C ALA A 153 16.97 -28.76 -1.32
N GLU A 154 15.94 -29.60 -1.38
CA GLU A 154 14.85 -29.58 -0.40
C GLU A 154 15.36 -29.63 1.05
N GLU A 155 16.48 -30.30 1.26
CA GLU A 155 17.18 -30.37 2.56
C GLU A 155 17.73 -29.01 3.00
N GLN A 156 18.34 -28.26 2.09
CA GLN A 156 18.85 -26.90 2.38
C GLN A 156 17.71 -25.92 2.66
N PHE A 157 16.57 -26.09 2.01
CA PHE A 157 15.38 -25.29 2.27
C PHE A 157 14.81 -25.59 3.67
N LYS A 158 14.77 -26.87 4.05
CA LYS A 158 14.37 -27.31 5.40
C LYS A 158 15.34 -26.81 6.47
N ASP A 159 16.64 -26.82 6.20
CA ASP A 159 17.65 -26.29 7.11
C ASP A 159 17.62 -24.77 7.22
N GLY A 160 17.38 -24.04 6.14
CA GLY A 160 17.14 -22.61 6.16
C GLY A 160 15.90 -22.19 6.99
N GLN A 161 14.86 -23.01 6.98
CA GLN A 161 13.69 -22.82 7.85
C GLN A 161 13.99 -23.15 9.32
N LYS A 162 14.76 -24.20 9.58
CA LYS A 162 15.19 -24.57 10.94
C LYS A 162 16.10 -23.49 11.56
N ALA A 163 16.99 -22.89 10.77
CA ALA A 163 17.90 -21.83 11.23
C ALA A 163 17.17 -20.56 11.68
N LYS A 164 15.95 -20.32 11.21
CA LYS A 164 15.14 -19.17 11.60
C LYS A 164 14.31 -19.39 12.87
N SER A 165 14.08 -20.65 13.25
CA SER A 165 13.28 -20.98 14.42
C SER A 165 14.14 -21.01 15.69
N VAL A 166 13.71 -20.24 16.70
CA VAL A 166 14.36 -20.19 18.02
C VAL A 166 13.46 -20.76 19.10
N VAL A 167 14.08 -21.24 20.16
CA VAL A 167 13.40 -21.77 21.34
C VAL A 167 13.49 -20.75 22.46
N VAL A 168 12.36 -20.45 23.08
CA VAL A 168 12.26 -19.58 24.26
C VAL A 168 11.61 -20.32 25.41
N PHE A 169 12.06 -20.00 26.63
CA PHE A 169 11.50 -20.53 27.87
C PHE A 169 10.89 -19.37 28.68
N PRO A 170 9.63 -18.97 28.43
CA PRO A 170 9.03 -17.75 28.99
C PRO A 170 8.99 -17.70 30.51
N ARG A 171 9.01 -18.88 31.17
CA ARG A 171 9.01 -18.98 32.64
C ARG A 171 10.38 -18.87 33.27
N TYR A 172 11.44 -19.09 32.50
CA TYR A 172 12.81 -19.23 33.02
C TYR A 172 13.78 -18.16 32.52
N GLY A 173 13.36 -17.32 31.59
CA GLY A 173 14.23 -16.25 31.13
C GLY A 173 13.70 -15.45 29.95
N VAL A 174 14.42 -14.39 29.63
CA VAL A 174 14.13 -13.45 28.54
C VAL A 174 15.05 -13.68 27.32
N ARG A 175 15.56 -14.89 27.17
CA ARG A 175 16.52 -15.21 26.09
C ARG A 175 15.98 -16.27 25.16
N PHE A 176 16.28 -16.11 23.87
CA PHE A 176 16.01 -17.12 22.88
C PHE A 176 17.27 -17.93 22.54
N HIS A 177 17.10 -19.18 22.21
CA HIS A 177 18.16 -20.15 21.99
C HIS A 177 17.95 -20.89 20.65
N ILE A 178 19.04 -21.39 20.07
CA ILE A 178 18.95 -22.40 18.99
C ILE A 178 18.58 -23.76 19.59
N LYS A 179 18.00 -24.65 18.79
CA LYS A 179 17.55 -25.99 19.26
C LYS A 179 18.68 -26.83 19.85
N GLU A 180 19.88 -26.69 19.31
CA GLU A 180 21.08 -27.42 19.72
C GLU A 180 21.76 -26.81 20.95
N CYS A 181 21.27 -25.71 21.49
CA CYS A 181 21.84 -25.04 22.64
C CYS A 181 21.86 -25.94 23.87
N ARG A 182 22.99 -25.91 24.61
CA ARG A 182 23.13 -26.66 25.87
C ARG A 182 21.99 -26.38 26.86
N TYR A 183 21.55 -25.15 26.96
CA TYR A 183 20.44 -24.79 27.85
C TYR A 183 19.09 -25.39 27.41
N VAL A 184 18.86 -25.51 26.11
CA VAL A 184 17.64 -26.14 25.60
C VAL A 184 17.63 -27.62 26.03
N LYS A 185 18.76 -28.31 25.93
CA LYS A 185 18.84 -29.73 26.34
C LYS A 185 18.55 -29.90 27.83
N ILE A 186 19.14 -29.06 28.68
CA ILE A 186 18.96 -29.11 30.15
C ILE A 186 17.47 -28.86 30.50
N TYR A 187 16.85 -27.84 29.93
CA TYR A 187 15.45 -27.54 30.23
C TYR A 187 14.46 -28.53 29.61
N ASP A 188 14.80 -29.20 28.51
CA ASP A 188 14.01 -30.30 27.95
C ASP A 188 14.02 -31.54 28.85
N GLU A 189 15.15 -31.86 29.45
CA GLU A 189 15.27 -32.96 30.41
C GLU A 189 14.45 -32.69 31.70
N GLU A 190 14.30 -31.43 32.09
CA GLU A 190 13.49 -30.99 33.22
C GLU A 190 11.99 -30.86 32.89
N GLY A 191 11.56 -31.14 31.65
CA GLY A 191 10.16 -31.04 31.22
C GLY A 191 9.62 -29.61 31.18
N SER A 192 10.49 -28.62 31.01
CA SER A 192 10.15 -27.21 31.05
C SER A 192 9.30 -26.78 29.85
N TYR A 193 8.32 -25.88 30.10
CA TYR A 193 7.49 -25.31 29.03
C TYR A 193 8.34 -24.48 28.05
N LYS A 194 8.41 -24.92 26.81
CA LYS A 194 9.13 -24.26 25.71
C LYS A 194 8.18 -23.81 24.60
N LEU A 195 8.51 -22.67 24.00
CA LEU A 195 7.89 -22.19 22.79
C LEU A 195 8.93 -22.14 21.67
N VAL A 196 8.53 -22.62 20.50
CA VAL A 196 9.30 -22.49 19.27
C VAL A 196 8.64 -21.40 18.43
N MET A 197 9.40 -20.40 18.05
CA MET A 197 8.89 -19.27 17.24
C MET A 197 9.97 -18.75 16.31
N ASP A 198 9.60 -17.89 15.37
CA ASP A 198 10.56 -17.22 14.52
C ASP A 198 11.43 -16.24 15.34
N LYS A 199 12.71 -16.10 14.97
CA LYS A 199 13.65 -15.18 15.63
C LYS A 199 13.11 -13.75 15.69
N LYS A 200 12.51 -13.26 14.59
CA LYS A 200 11.90 -11.93 14.53
C LYS A 200 10.76 -11.76 15.55
N ASP A 201 9.94 -12.78 15.72
CA ASP A 201 8.83 -12.76 16.67
C ASP A 201 9.34 -12.79 18.11
N ALA A 202 10.44 -13.50 18.37
CA ALA A 202 11.08 -13.51 19.68
C ALA A 202 11.65 -12.12 20.03
N GLU A 203 12.30 -11.47 19.10
CA GLU A 203 12.82 -10.09 19.26
C GLU A 203 11.70 -9.06 19.48
N LEU A 204 10.61 -9.15 18.71
CA LEU A 204 9.43 -8.30 18.90
C LEU A 204 8.77 -8.48 20.27
N LYS A 205 8.82 -9.67 20.83
CA LYS A 205 8.35 -9.98 22.19
C LYS A 205 9.34 -9.62 23.29
N GLY A 206 10.47 -8.98 22.93
CA GLY A 206 11.48 -8.51 23.88
C GLY A 206 12.44 -9.58 24.34
N PHE A 207 12.49 -10.75 23.72
CA PHE A 207 13.52 -11.74 24.01
C PHE A 207 14.86 -11.33 23.39
N THR A 208 15.97 -11.55 24.12
CA THR A 208 17.32 -11.26 23.66
C THR A 208 18.07 -12.54 23.32
N PRO A 209 19.10 -12.50 22.45
CA PRO A 209 19.87 -13.68 22.10
C PRO A 209 20.60 -14.26 23.32
N CYS A 210 20.68 -15.58 23.36
CA CYS A 210 21.46 -16.29 24.39
C CYS A 210 22.94 -15.99 24.25
N LEU A 211 23.65 -15.69 25.36
CA LEU A 211 25.07 -15.37 25.36
C LEU A 211 25.96 -16.58 25.00
N VAL A 212 25.44 -17.80 25.13
CA VAL A 212 26.22 -19.02 24.87
C VAL A 212 26.09 -19.48 23.41
N CYS A 213 24.89 -19.43 22.83
CA CYS A 213 24.66 -19.88 21.46
C CYS A 213 24.48 -18.73 20.46
N GLY A 214 24.48 -17.47 20.92
CA GLY A 214 24.27 -16.30 20.06
C GLY A 214 22.90 -16.21 19.42
N GLY A 215 21.96 -17.12 19.74
CA GLY A 215 20.61 -17.14 19.17
C GLY A 215 20.59 -17.33 17.65
N ALA A 216 21.45 -18.17 17.11
CA ALA A 216 21.65 -18.38 15.66
C ALA A 216 22.09 -17.11 14.93
N ALA A 217 22.88 -16.28 15.58
CA ALA A 217 23.38 -15.06 15.00
C ALA A 217 24.64 -15.34 14.23
N ASN A 218 24.85 -16.15 13.40
CA ASN A 218 25.99 -16.19 12.44
C ASN A 218 25.92 -17.51 11.66
N ALA A 219 25.09 -17.51 10.62
CA ALA A 219 25.32 -18.32 9.43
C ALA A 219 25.06 -17.44 8.22
#